data_d88941f325470ae18abfa891fd6d88c1
#
_entry.id   d88941f325470ae18abfa891fd6d88c1
#
_cell.length_a   1.000
_cell.length_b   1.000
_cell.length_c   1.000
_cell.angle_alpha   90.00
_cell.angle_beta   90.00
_cell.angle_gamma   90.00
#
_symmetry.space_group_name_H-M   'P 1'
#
loop_
_entity.id
_entity.type
_entity.pdbx_description
1 polymer ?
#
loop_
_entity_poly.entity_id
_entity_poly.type
_entity_poly.pdbx_seq_one_letter_code
_entity_poly.pdbx_strand_id
1 'polypeptide(L)'
;MIIYRGWGGMGVVVPVLGAGIMLAIASSLKLSDAMFLKLALVGGFLGAVGAWFLGRWLNQKRPFAKLEEWKAQRRVELCSLVDQGQFQIAPGAPAPTSKEEGYAQVEELLEREARDLSPRMLNQHSLYGVPLHMVGLGIGVLILGGFVASFFTS
;
A
#
# COMPACT_ATOMS: atom_id res chain seq x y z
N MET A 1 -12.74 -1.35 -18.67
CA MET A 1 -11.40 -0.86 -18.25
C MET A 1 -11.51 -0.32 -16.83
N ILE A 2 -10.82 -0.94 -15.86
CA ILE A 2 -10.89 -0.49 -14.45
C ILE A 2 -9.87 0.63 -14.29
N ILE A 3 -10.34 1.85 -14.10
CA ILE A 3 -9.49 3.05 -13.97
C ILE A 3 -8.87 3.13 -12.56
N TYR A 4 -9.60 2.71 -11.54
CA TYR A 4 -9.11 2.66 -10.16
C TYR A 4 -9.58 1.37 -9.47
N ARG A 5 -8.78 0.87 -8.55
CA ARG A 5 -9.11 -0.27 -7.70
C ARG A 5 -9.00 0.14 -6.23
N GLY A 6 -10.03 -0.15 -5.45
CA GLY A 6 -10.09 0.23 -4.04
C GLY A 6 -9.95 1.74 -3.84
N TRP A 7 -9.03 2.17 -2.99
CA TRP A 7 -8.76 3.58 -2.66
C TRP A 7 -7.75 4.25 -3.59
N GLY A 8 -7.49 3.69 -4.79
CA GLY A 8 -6.50 4.22 -5.75
C GLY A 8 -6.71 5.69 -6.12
N GLY A 9 -7.97 6.15 -6.22
CA GLY A 9 -8.31 7.54 -6.51
C GLY A 9 -7.82 8.55 -5.46
N MET A 10 -7.60 8.12 -4.21
CA MET A 10 -7.10 9.01 -3.14
C MET A 10 -5.69 9.55 -3.42
N GLY A 11 -4.93 8.92 -4.31
CA GLY A 11 -3.64 9.43 -4.78
C GLY A 11 -3.73 10.79 -5.46
N VAL A 12 -4.87 11.11 -6.04
CA VAL A 12 -5.16 12.41 -6.66
C VAL A 12 -5.98 13.31 -5.73
N VAL A 13 -6.99 12.76 -5.08
CA VAL A 13 -7.92 13.53 -4.22
C VAL A 13 -7.18 14.20 -3.06
N VAL A 14 -6.26 13.52 -2.39
CA VAL A 14 -5.57 14.09 -1.22
C VAL A 14 -4.67 15.26 -1.59
N PRO A 15 -3.84 15.24 -2.66
CA PRO A 15 -3.11 16.41 -3.14
C PRO A 15 -4.01 17.59 -3.54
N VAL A 16 -5.12 17.31 -4.23
CA VAL A 16 -6.08 18.36 -4.63
C VAL A 16 -6.72 19.02 -3.41
N LEU A 17 -7.12 18.23 -2.41
CA LEU A 17 -7.65 18.77 -1.16
C LEU A 17 -6.60 19.59 -0.40
N GLY A 18 -5.34 19.15 -0.36
CA GLY A 18 -4.25 19.91 0.24
C GLY A 18 -4.05 21.27 -0.42
N ALA A 19 -4.05 21.31 -1.76
CA ALA A 19 -3.97 22.55 -2.51
C ALA A 19 -5.20 23.45 -2.24
N GLY A 20 -6.40 22.89 -2.26
CA GLY A 20 -7.65 23.62 -1.99
C GLY A 20 -7.70 24.28 -0.62
N ILE A 21 -7.25 23.56 0.43
CA ILE A 21 -7.16 24.12 1.79
C ILE A 21 -6.21 25.32 1.82
N MET A 22 -5.02 25.22 1.21
CA MET A 22 -4.08 26.33 1.17
C MET A 22 -4.57 27.51 0.34
N LEU A 23 -5.30 27.25 -0.74
CA LEU A 23 -5.98 28.31 -1.52
C LEU A 23 -7.04 29.03 -0.69
N ALA A 24 -7.84 28.34 0.09
CA ALA A 24 -8.82 28.93 0.97
C ALA A 24 -8.16 29.82 2.06
N ILE A 25 -7.05 29.37 2.62
CA ILE A 25 -6.26 30.18 3.58
C ILE A 25 -5.69 31.43 2.89
N ALA A 26 -5.08 31.29 1.72
CA ALA A 26 -4.50 32.40 0.96
C ALA A 26 -5.56 33.46 0.61
N SER A 27 -6.75 33.02 0.21
CA SER A 27 -7.91 33.87 -0.08
C SER A 27 -8.35 34.66 1.18
N SER A 28 -8.43 33.98 2.33
CA SER A 28 -8.83 34.62 3.60
C SER A 28 -7.83 35.71 4.02
N LEU A 29 -6.54 35.49 3.73
CA LEU A 29 -5.47 36.43 4.07
C LEU A 29 -5.26 37.53 3.03
N LYS A 30 -6.03 37.53 1.91
CA LYS A 30 -5.93 38.50 0.80
C LYS A 30 -4.48 38.62 0.26
N LEU A 31 -3.81 37.51 0.08
CA LEU A 31 -2.43 37.48 -0.41
C LEU A 31 -2.35 37.79 -1.90
N SER A 32 -1.15 38.20 -2.37
CA SER A 32 -0.90 38.43 -3.78
C SER A 32 -0.99 37.17 -4.62
N ASP A 33 -1.27 37.29 -5.93
CA ASP A 33 -1.42 36.17 -6.85
C ASP A 33 -0.19 35.23 -6.86
N ALA A 34 1.01 35.81 -6.77
CA ALA A 34 2.26 35.03 -6.70
C ALA A 34 2.33 34.19 -5.43
N MET A 35 1.90 34.68 -4.26
CA MET A 35 1.82 33.96 -3.00
C MET A 35 0.73 32.89 -3.05
N PHE A 36 -0.39 33.22 -3.71
CA PHE A 36 -1.53 32.32 -3.88
C PHE A 36 -1.09 31.01 -4.56
N LEU A 37 -0.36 31.14 -5.70
CA LEU A 37 0.17 29.99 -6.43
C LEU A 37 1.17 29.17 -5.57
N LYS A 38 2.11 29.85 -4.92
CA LYS A 38 3.12 29.16 -4.08
C LYS A 38 2.49 28.37 -2.94
N LEU A 39 1.48 28.94 -2.26
CA LEU A 39 0.75 28.23 -1.20
C LEU A 39 -0.05 27.05 -1.73
N ALA A 40 -0.69 27.17 -2.90
CA ALA A 40 -1.38 26.06 -3.54
C ALA A 40 -0.43 24.90 -3.82
N LEU A 41 0.76 25.18 -4.35
CA LEU A 41 1.79 24.18 -4.63
C LEU A 41 2.30 23.51 -3.34
N VAL A 42 2.52 24.28 -2.28
CA VAL A 42 2.91 23.73 -0.96
C VAL A 42 1.81 22.81 -0.41
N GLY A 43 0.55 23.24 -0.47
CA GLY A 43 -0.59 22.41 -0.03
C GLY A 43 -0.73 21.13 -0.83
N GLY A 44 -0.60 21.22 -2.14
CA GLY A 44 -0.62 20.05 -3.04
C GLY A 44 0.53 19.09 -2.76
N PHE A 45 1.73 19.59 -2.50
CA PHE A 45 2.89 18.80 -2.13
C PHE A 45 2.69 18.05 -0.79
N LEU A 46 2.24 18.76 0.24
CA LEU A 46 1.92 18.14 1.53
C LEU A 46 0.84 17.06 1.40
N GLY A 47 -0.18 17.32 0.57
CA GLY A 47 -1.20 16.34 0.22
C GLY A 47 -0.61 15.12 -0.51
N ALA A 48 0.33 15.31 -1.43
CA ALA A 48 1.01 14.22 -2.14
C ALA A 48 1.86 13.35 -1.19
N VAL A 49 2.56 13.97 -0.24
CA VAL A 49 3.27 13.25 0.83
C VAL A 49 2.28 12.45 1.68
N GLY A 50 1.15 13.04 2.06
CA GLY A 50 0.08 12.34 2.78
C GLY A 50 -0.47 11.15 2.00
N ALA A 51 -0.72 11.32 0.71
CA ALA A 51 -1.16 10.24 -0.20
C ALA A 51 -0.12 9.11 -0.30
N TRP A 52 1.18 9.44 -0.32
CA TRP A 52 2.26 8.45 -0.33
C TRP A 52 2.28 7.62 0.96
N PHE A 53 2.20 8.26 2.14
CA PHE A 53 2.13 7.56 3.42
C PHE A 53 0.89 6.67 3.53
N LEU A 54 -0.28 7.21 3.16
CA LEU A 54 -1.54 6.46 3.15
C LEU A 54 -1.45 5.25 2.21
N GLY A 55 -0.89 5.45 1.03
CA GLY A 55 -0.71 4.39 0.04
C GLY A 55 0.24 3.28 0.52
N ARG A 56 1.34 3.62 1.18
CA ARG A 56 2.23 2.63 1.79
C ARG A 56 1.55 1.84 2.91
N TRP A 57 0.78 2.52 3.74
CA TRP A 57 0.07 1.88 4.83
C TRP A 57 -1.00 0.92 4.30
N LEU A 58 -1.82 1.34 3.34
CA LEU A 58 -2.90 0.54 2.77
C LEU A 58 -2.41 -0.62 1.90
N ASN A 59 -1.35 -0.41 1.11
CA ASN A 59 -0.87 -1.37 0.12
C ASN A 59 0.22 -2.31 0.61
N GLN A 60 0.93 -1.93 1.68
CA GLN A 60 2.07 -2.70 2.18
C GLN A 60 1.89 -3.10 3.65
N LYS A 61 1.87 -2.12 4.58
CA LYS A 61 1.90 -2.44 6.02
C LYS A 61 0.68 -3.23 6.47
N ARG A 62 -0.52 -2.78 6.13
CA ARG A 62 -1.77 -3.44 6.56
C ARG A 62 -1.96 -4.84 5.95
N PRO A 63 -1.75 -5.06 4.63
CA PRO A 63 -1.81 -6.39 4.04
C PRO A 63 -0.72 -7.33 4.57
N PHE A 64 0.50 -6.82 4.82
CA PHE A 64 1.59 -7.62 5.39
C PHE A 64 1.24 -8.13 6.79
N ALA A 65 0.72 -7.26 7.66
CA ALA A 65 0.29 -7.66 9.00
C ALA A 65 -0.80 -8.75 8.95
N LYS A 66 -1.77 -8.61 8.03
CA LYS A 66 -2.81 -9.63 7.83
C LYS A 66 -2.25 -10.96 7.30
N LEU A 67 -1.23 -10.93 6.44
CA LEU A 67 -0.58 -12.13 5.93
C LEU A 67 0.15 -12.87 7.07
N GLU A 68 0.84 -12.14 7.94
CA GLU A 68 1.53 -12.73 9.11
C GLU A 68 0.53 -13.30 10.13
N GLU A 69 -0.58 -12.60 10.37
CA GLU A 69 -1.66 -13.11 11.23
C GLU A 69 -2.28 -14.39 10.66
N TRP A 70 -2.55 -14.42 9.35
CA TRP A 70 -3.02 -15.61 8.65
C TRP A 70 -2.01 -16.77 8.75
N LYS A 71 -0.71 -16.51 8.52
CA LYS A 71 0.34 -17.51 8.67
C LYS A 71 0.36 -18.10 10.08
N ALA A 72 0.26 -17.26 11.11
CA ALA A 72 0.27 -17.70 12.50
C ALA A 72 -0.91 -18.64 12.80
N GLN A 73 -2.13 -18.25 12.37
CA GLN A 73 -3.33 -19.07 12.54
C GLN A 73 -3.21 -20.39 11.76
N ARG A 74 -2.79 -20.34 10.51
CA ARG A 74 -2.63 -21.51 9.65
C ARG A 74 -1.58 -22.48 10.16
N ARG A 75 -0.49 -21.96 10.73
CA ARG A 75 0.56 -22.79 11.38
C ARG A 75 0.00 -23.60 12.52
N VAL A 76 -0.78 -22.99 13.41
CA VAL A 76 -1.39 -23.70 14.56
C VAL A 76 -2.30 -24.83 14.06
N GLU A 77 -3.12 -24.55 13.04
CA GLU A 77 -3.99 -25.57 12.44
C GLU A 77 -3.19 -26.74 11.85
N LEU A 78 -2.18 -26.45 11.01
CA LEU A 78 -1.37 -27.51 10.37
C LEU A 78 -0.53 -28.29 11.36
N CYS A 79 0.05 -27.63 12.37
CA CYS A 79 0.78 -28.32 13.43
C CYS A 79 -0.13 -29.26 14.23
N SER A 80 -1.38 -28.87 14.47
CA SER A 80 -2.34 -29.78 15.14
C SER A 80 -2.63 -31.03 14.32
N LEU A 81 -2.66 -30.94 12.98
CA LEU A 81 -2.80 -32.10 12.10
C LEU A 81 -1.56 -33.03 12.15
N VAL A 82 -0.35 -32.45 12.24
CA VAL A 82 0.88 -33.22 12.44
C VAL A 82 0.81 -34.00 13.76
N ASP A 83 0.38 -33.36 14.85
CA ASP A 83 0.25 -33.99 16.16
C ASP A 83 -0.75 -35.13 16.17
N GLN A 84 -1.82 -35.03 15.39
CA GLN A 84 -2.84 -36.06 15.23
C GLN A 84 -2.46 -37.14 14.21
N GLY A 85 -1.32 -37.03 13.52
CA GLY A 85 -0.89 -37.98 12.48
C GLY A 85 -1.76 -37.91 11.20
N GLN A 86 -2.49 -36.82 11.01
CA GLN A 86 -3.41 -36.63 9.85
C GLN A 86 -2.86 -35.66 8.79
N PHE A 87 -1.65 -35.15 9.01
CA PHE A 87 -1.04 -34.20 8.08
C PHE A 87 -0.53 -34.90 6.83
N GLN A 88 -0.83 -34.30 5.66
CA GLN A 88 -0.26 -34.61 4.36
C GLN A 88 0.00 -33.29 3.61
N ILE A 89 1.17 -33.14 3.01
CA ILE A 89 1.58 -31.93 2.29
C ILE A 89 0.72 -31.68 1.04
N ALA A 90 0.16 -32.74 0.46
CA ALA A 90 -0.78 -32.71 -0.65
C ALA A 90 -1.68 -33.95 -0.61
N PRO A 91 -2.88 -33.91 -1.21
CA PRO A 91 -3.75 -35.08 -1.33
C PRO A 91 -3.03 -36.24 -2.05
N GLY A 92 -2.92 -37.40 -1.36
CA GLY A 92 -2.23 -38.58 -1.90
C GLY A 92 -0.71 -38.61 -1.72
N ALA A 93 -0.11 -37.55 -1.12
CA ALA A 93 1.29 -37.60 -0.74
C ALA A 93 1.50 -38.56 0.47
N PRO A 94 2.68 -39.20 0.58
CA PRO A 94 2.99 -40.01 1.76
C PRO A 94 2.94 -39.14 3.01
N ALA A 95 2.44 -39.73 4.11
CA ALA A 95 2.48 -39.06 5.41
C ALA A 95 3.94 -38.89 5.87
N PRO A 96 4.27 -37.85 6.63
CA PRO A 96 5.61 -37.66 7.19
C PRO A 96 6.01 -38.85 8.08
N THR A 97 7.28 -39.24 8.03
CA THR A 97 7.80 -40.39 8.76
C THR A 97 8.09 -40.04 10.22
N SER A 98 8.24 -38.76 10.55
CA SER A 98 8.42 -38.24 11.90
C SER A 98 7.69 -36.92 12.11
N LYS A 99 7.50 -36.52 13.39
CA LYS A 99 6.90 -35.18 13.69
C LYS A 99 7.78 -34.04 13.22
N GLU A 100 9.09 -34.18 13.33
CA GLU A 100 10.06 -33.18 12.88
C GLU A 100 9.96 -32.96 11.38
N GLU A 101 9.84 -34.01 10.60
CA GLU A 101 9.59 -33.94 9.16
C GLU A 101 8.24 -33.30 8.87
N GLY A 102 7.19 -33.63 9.62
CA GLY A 102 5.88 -33.05 9.50
C GLY A 102 5.90 -31.54 9.72
N TYR A 103 6.56 -31.03 10.75
CA TYR A 103 6.72 -29.61 11.00
C TYR A 103 7.54 -28.90 9.93
N ALA A 104 8.60 -29.53 9.41
CA ALA A 104 9.36 -28.96 8.29
C ALA A 104 8.49 -28.82 7.03
N GLN A 105 7.68 -29.83 6.73
CA GLN A 105 6.72 -29.78 5.62
C GLN A 105 5.63 -28.73 5.83
N VAL A 106 5.19 -28.48 7.06
CA VAL A 106 4.24 -27.40 7.41
C VAL A 106 4.85 -26.04 7.07
N GLU A 107 6.11 -25.76 7.44
CA GLU A 107 6.76 -24.49 7.10
C GLU A 107 6.89 -24.31 5.59
N GLU A 108 7.27 -25.35 4.86
CA GLU A 108 7.35 -25.32 3.39
C GLU A 108 5.98 -25.02 2.74
N LEU A 109 4.92 -25.67 3.24
CA LEU A 109 3.56 -25.46 2.76
C LEU A 109 3.09 -24.03 3.04
N LEU A 110 3.34 -23.50 4.25
CA LEU A 110 3.01 -22.13 4.63
C LEU A 110 3.71 -21.09 3.75
N GLU A 111 4.99 -21.32 3.43
CA GLU A 111 5.71 -20.42 2.53
C GLU A 111 5.17 -20.44 1.10
N ARG A 112 4.77 -21.61 0.61
CA ARG A 112 4.12 -21.74 -0.71
C ARG A 112 2.77 -21.02 -0.74
N GLU A 113 1.89 -21.33 0.23
CA GLU A 113 0.57 -20.71 0.34
C GLU A 113 0.69 -19.17 0.50
N ALA A 114 1.63 -18.69 1.33
CA ALA A 114 1.87 -17.27 1.52
C ALA A 114 2.39 -16.58 0.25
N ARG A 115 3.24 -17.24 -0.52
CA ARG A 115 3.74 -16.75 -1.82
C ARG A 115 2.61 -16.57 -2.82
N ASP A 116 1.66 -17.50 -2.86
CA ASP A 116 0.51 -17.45 -3.76
C ASP A 116 -0.54 -16.40 -3.34
N LEU A 117 -0.69 -16.16 -2.03
CA LEU A 117 -1.60 -15.18 -1.47
C LEU A 117 -1.06 -13.74 -1.53
N SER A 118 0.26 -13.57 -1.38
CA SER A 118 0.92 -12.27 -1.32
C SER A 118 0.56 -11.33 -2.49
N PRO A 119 0.60 -11.74 -3.78
CA PRO A 119 0.24 -10.86 -4.90
C PRO A 119 -1.23 -10.44 -4.88
N ARG A 120 -2.10 -11.26 -4.29
CA ARG A 120 -3.54 -10.98 -4.18
C ARG A 120 -3.87 -10.01 -3.06
N MET A 121 -3.03 -9.95 -2.02
CA MET A 121 -3.22 -9.11 -0.84
C MET A 121 -2.49 -7.77 -0.95
N LEU A 122 -1.31 -7.74 -1.58
CA LEU A 122 -0.49 -6.54 -1.75
C LEU A 122 -0.99 -5.69 -2.93
N ASN A 123 -0.74 -4.38 -2.86
CA ASN A 123 -1.00 -3.41 -3.92
C ASN A 123 -2.43 -3.41 -4.50
N GLN A 124 -3.43 -3.72 -3.65
CA GLN A 124 -4.84 -3.74 -4.08
C GLN A 124 -5.40 -2.34 -4.39
N HIS A 125 -4.80 -1.28 -3.85
CA HIS A 125 -5.22 0.10 -4.05
C HIS A 125 -4.36 0.74 -5.13
N SER A 126 -4.90 0.85 -6.36
CA SER A 126 -4.17 1.34 -7.53
C SER A 126 -5.02 2.27 -8.39
N LEU A 127 -4.36 3.15 -9.12
CA LEU A 127 -4.90 4.02 -10.16
C LEU A 127 -4.23 3.64 -11.47
N TYR A 128 -5.00 3.23 -12.49
CA TYR A 128 -4.47 2.71 -13.77
C TYR A 128 -3.42 1.58 -13.61
N GLY A 129 -3.54 0.74 -12.57
CA GLY A 129 -2.56 -0.30 -12.27
C GLY A 129 -1.33 0.17 -11.51
N VAL A 130 -1.14 1.48 -11.33
CA VAL A 130 -0.05 2.05 -10.54
C VAL A 130 -0.44 2.06 -9.06
N PRO A 131 0.37 1.49 -8.14
CA PRO A 131 0.08 1.52 -6.71
C PRO A 131 -0.10 2.94 -6.17
N LEU A 132 -1.05 3.14 -5.24
CA LEU A 132 -1.42 4.44 -4.68
C LEU A 132 -0.22 5.27 -4.20
N HIS A 133 0.74 4.65 -3.53
CA HIS A 133 1.94 5.34 -3.03
C HIS A 133 2.85 5.87 -4.15
N MET A 134 2.92 5.16 -5.30
CA MET A 134 3.66 5.63 -6.47
C MET A 134 2.96 6.79 -7.16
N VAL A 135 1.63 6.79 -7.19
CA VAL A 135 0.83 7.94 -7.70
C VAL A 135 1.12 9.17 -6.85
N GLY A 136 1.08 9.06 -5.52
CA GLY A 136 1.41 10.16 -4.61
C GLY A 136 2.83 10.70 -4.81
N LEU A 137 3.81 9.80 -4.99
CA LEU A 137 5.20 10.18 -5.27
C LEU A 137 5.32 10.93 -6.60
N GLY A 138 4.72 10.41 -7.67
CA GLY A 138 4.75 11.04 -9.00
C GLY A 138 4.14 12.44 -9.00
N ILE A 139 2.99 12.62 -8.37
CA ILE A 139 2.34 13.92 -8.21
C ILE A 139 3.22 14.85 -7.38
N GLY A 140 3.81 14.37 -6.29
CA GLY A 140 4.71 15.17 -5.45
C GLY A 140 5.92 15.70 -6.22
N VAL A 141 6.54 14.87 -7.07
CA VAL A 141 7.67 15.28 -7.94
C VAL A 141 7.23 16.35 -8.94
N LEU A 142 6.07 16.18 -9.59
CA LEU A 142 5.55 17.16 -10.55
C LEU A 142 5.26 18.52 -9.88
N ILE A 143 4.65 18.51 -8.70
CA ILE A 143 4.35 19.72 -7.93
C ILE A 143 5.64 20.42 -7.49
N LEU A 144 6.63 19.64 -7.02
CA LEU A 144 7.93 20.19 -6.62
C LEU A 144 8.66 20.84 -7.81
N GLY A 145 8.62 20.21 -8.99
CA GLY A 145 9.14 20.79 -10.22
C GLY A 145 8.47 22.10 -10.59
N GLY A 146 7.13 22.15 -10.53
CA GLY A 146 6.36 23.37 -10.74
C GLY A 146 6.66 24.47 -9.72
N PHE A 147 6.84 24.11 -8.46
CA PHE A 147 7.23 25.03 -7.39
C PHE A 147 8.60 25.66 -7.67
N VAL A 148 9.60 24.85 -8.00
CA VAL A 148 10.94 25.35 -8.37
C VAL A 148 10.87 26.26 -9.60
N ALA A 149 10.16 25.86 -10.65
CA ALA A 149 10.00 26.65 -11.86
C ALA A 149 9.35 28.03 -11.57
N SER A 150 8.44 28.12 -10.60
CA SER A 150 7.77 29.37 -10.22
C SER A 150 8.73 30.47 -9.71
N PHE A 151 9.95 30.12 -9.30
CA PHE A 151 10.96 31.11 -8.90
C PHE A 151 11.74 31.71 -10.08
N PHE A 152 11.72 31.03 -11.24
CA PHE A 152 12.42 31.51 -12.44
C PHE A 152 11.50 32.29 -13.38
N THR A 153 10.20 32.26 -13.14
CA THR A 153 9.17 32.93 -13.97
C THR A 153 8.53 34.15 -13.28
N SER A 154 9.02 34.54 -12.09
CA SER A 154 8.49 35.66 -11.28
C SER A 154 9.25 36.95 -11.53
#